data_53c82b881efb3e8dfa39cf48e9d2affd
#
_entry.id   53c82b881efb3e8dfa39cf48e9d2affd
#
_cell.length_a   1.000
_cell.length_b   1.000
_cell.length_c   1.000
_cell.angle_alpha   90.00
_cell.angle_beta   90.00
_cell.angle_gamma   90.00
#
_symmetry.space_group_name_H-M   'P 1'
#
loop_
_entity.id
_entity.type
_entity.pdbx_description
1 polymer ?
#
loop_
_entity_poly.entity_id
_entity_poly.type
_entity_poly.pdbx_seq_one_letter_code
_entity_poly.pdbx_strand_id
1 'polypeptide(L)'
;MTSIAKLNAMSAPQFVETLSSIWERSPWVPERAAAMRPFGAVLDLHSAMSSVVFDATLDEQLALIRAHPQLAGREAIRGELTPNSTREQHGAGLDACSPEEVSRLAQLNSAYVDRFGFPFVLAVKGHNRSSILDQLQRRVGNTLEAERTEALLQISRIAAFRLLDLVEEAAGPRINSMAEHLARFSESEASLTCSYLTPAHRATARQLRDWMLASGLTVEMDAVGNIIGRLQGTAPEAGTLLTGSHYDTVVDAGKFDGRLGILLPITVVSQLRREGIRLPYTLKIIAFAEEEGVRFKSTFLGSRALAGRFDPALLDSLDKDGISMADALRAADLEPDPGKIAAAALDPGELLGFVEVHIEQGPALLEAGQALGVVTSIAGSIRSVVSVTGSAGHSGTVPMHLRRDAAAGAAEIVLAVERRCSGTPGLVGTVGQLNVPGGAINVIPGRCELSVDIRSGEDSVRDAAFSDVKAECERIGERRGLGVEWRKVLEINSVPCANRMQQRWADSIHAVTGVDAYRLPSGAGHDAMVMAEVTEIGMLFVRCGNGGISHSPLETLSEADADSAARAFRDFLLSFTPA
;
A
#
# COMPACT_ATOMS: atom_id res chain seq x y z
N MET A 1 -19.81 -19.31 -12.21
CA MET A 1 -18.45 -18.76 -12.09
C MET A 1 -17.45 -19.75 -12.63
N THR A 2 -16.38 -19.29 -13.24
CA THR A 2 -15.27 -20.12 -13.75
C THR A 2 -13.97 -19.75 -13.04
N SER A 3 -12.91 -20.54 -13.23
CA SER A 3 -11.57 -20.23 -12.69
C SER A 3 -10.56 -20.06 -13.82
N ILE A 4 -9.42 -19.42 -13.54
CA ILE A 4 -8.31 -19.28 -14.51
C ILE A 4 -7.86 -20.66 -15.02
N ALA A 5 -7.72 -21.65 -14.13
CA ALA A 5 -7.35 -23.01 -14.51
C ALA A 5 -8.38 -23.64 -15.49
N LYS A 6 -9.68 -23.44 -15.25
CA LYS A 6 -10.73 -23.91 -16.16
C LYS A 6 -10.67 -23.19 -17.50
N LEU A 7 -10.49 -21.85 -17.51
CA LEU A 7 -10.36 -21.06 -18.74
C LEU A 7 -9.16 -21.53 -19.59
N ASN A 8 -8.02 -21.80 -18.94
CA ASN A 8 -6.84 -22.32 -19.62
C ASN A 8 -7.05 -23.70 -20.27
N ALA A 9 -7.88 -24.57 -19.64
CA ALA A 9 -8.18 -25.91 -20.11
C ALA A 9 -9.28 -25.98 -21.19
N MET A 10 -10.02 -24.88 -21.43
CA MET A 10 -11.10 -24.85 -22.42
C MET A 10 -10.58 -24.92 -23.87
N SER A 11 -11.37 -25.50 -24.78
CA SER A 11 -11.14 -25.29 -26.20
C SER A 11 -11.28 -23.82 -26.58
N ALA A 12 -10.66 -23.36 -27.68
CA ALA A 12 -10.75 -21.96 -28.10
C ALA A 12 -12.22 -21.48 -28.27
N PRO A 13 -13.13 -22.23 -28.88
CA PRO A 13 -14.54 -21.82 -28.95
C PRO A 13 -15.22 -21.65 -27.59
N GLN A 14 -14.98 -22.59 -26.66
CA GLN A 14 -15.54 -22.51 -25.30
C GLN A 14 -14.99 -21.32 -24.50
N PHE A 15 -13.70 -21.02 -24.65
CA PHE A 15 -13.06 -19.85 -24.05
C PHE A 15 -13.70 -18.56 -24.55
N VAL A 16 -13.88 -18.44 -25.88
CA VAL A 16 -14.52 -17.28 -26.50
C VAL A 16 -15.96 -17.11 -26.05
N GLU A 17 -16.75 -18.20 -26.05
CA GLU A 17 -18.14 -18.16 -25.59
C GLU A 17 -18.25 -17.70 -24.13
N THR A 18 -17.39 -18.24 -23.25
CA THR A 18 -17.36 -17.89 -21.81
C THR A 18 -17.04 -16.42 -21.58
N LEU A 19 -16.15 -15.84 -22.39
CA LEU A 19 -15.68 -14.45 -22.25
C LEU A 19 -16.38 -13.45 -23.18
N SER A 20 -17.36 -13.92 -24.00
CA SER A 20 -18.04 -13.11 -25.02
C SER A 20 -18.76 -11.86 -24.48
N SER A 21 -19.17 -11.89 -23.20
CA SER A 21 -19.85 -10.77 -22.54
C SER A 21 -18.92 -9.75 -21.87
N ILE A 22 -17.61 -9.99 -21.86
CA ILE A 22 -16.62 -9.11 -21.22
C ILE A 22 -16.43 -7.83 -22.03
N TRP A 23 -16.22 -7.96 -23.34
CA TRP A 23 -16.06 -6.85 -24.28
C TRP A 23 -17.33 -6.70 -25.12
N GLU A 24 -17.99 -5.56 -25.01
CA GLU A 24 -19.31 -5.33 -25.60
C GLU A 24 -19.35 -5.69 -27.08
N ARG A 25 -20.15 -6.71 -27.47
CA ARG A 25 -20.33 -7.19 -28.86
C ARG A 25 -19.04 -7.39 -29.66
N SER A 26 -17.93 -7.75 -28.99
CA SER A 26 -16.61 -7.84 -29.58
C SER A 26 -15.90 -9.18 -29.29
N PRO A 27 -16.43 -10.30 -29.84
CA PRO A 27 -15.88 -11.64 -29.61
C PRO A 27 -14.46 -11.83 -30.15
N TRP A 28 -14.02 -10.98 -31.10
CA TRP A 28 -12.67 -11.01 -31.64
C TRP A 28 -11.58 -10.76 -30.59
N VAL A 29 -11.89 -10.08 -29.46
CA VAL A 29 -10.94 -9.82 -28.38
C VAL A 29 -10.58 -11.12 -27.66
N PRO A 30 -11.52 -11.90 -27.09
CA PRO A 30 -11.18 -13.20 -26.52
C PRO A 30 -10.70 -14.21 -27.56
N GLU A 31 -11.12 -14.11 -28.85
CA GLU A 31 -10.59 -14.96 -29.91
C GLU A 31 -9.08 -14.81 -30.07
N ARG A 32 -8.57 -13.58 -30.17
CA ARG A 32 -7.14 -13.30 -30.27
C ARG A 32 -6.40 -13.63 -28.97
N ALA A 33 -6.98 -13.31 -27.81
CA ALA A 33 -6.38 -13.62 -26.51
C ALA A 33 -6.27 -15.13 -26.24
N ALA A 34 -7.12 -15.96 -26.86
CA ALA A 34 -7.07 -17.42 -26.69
C ALA A 34 -5.72 -18.04 -27.07
N ALA A 35 -4.99 -17.43 -28.01
CA ALA A 35 -3.65 -17.87 -28.41
C ALA A 35 -2.55 -17.51 -27.38
N MET A 36 -2.84 -16.63 -26.42
CA MET A 36 -1.89 -16.16 -25.41
C MET A 36 -1.91 -16.99 -24.12
N ARG A 37 -2.73 -18.04 -24.06
CA ARG A 37 -2.81 -18.97 -22.91
C ARG A 37 -1.52 -19.78 -22.75
N PRO A 38 -1.17 -20.24 -21.52
CA PRO A 38 -1.95 -20.12 -20.30
C PRO A 38 -1.77 -18.78 -19.59
N PHE A 39 -2.82 -18.34 -18.84
CA PHE A 39 -2.76 -17.18 -17.96
C PHE A 39 -2.51 -17.63 -16.52
N GLY A 40 -1.69 -16.88 -15.76
CA GLY A 40 -1.42 -17.14 -14.36
C GLY A 40 -2.53 -16.63 -13.44
N ALA A 41 -3.12 -15.48 -13.79
CA ALA A 41 -4.09 -14.76 -12.98
C ALA A 41 -5.16 -14.06 -13.83
N VAL A 42 -6.23 -13.57 -13.17
CA VAL A 42 -7.28 -12.78 -13.84
C VAL A 42 -6.72 -11.50 -14.43
N LEU A 43 -5.75 -10.87 -13.77
CA LEU A 43 -5.11 -9.65 -14.27
C LEU A 43 -4.25 -9.91 -15.52
N ASP A 44 -3.63 -11.07 -15.64
CA ASP A 44 -2.88 -11.45 -16.84
C ASP A 44 -3.82 -11.61 -18.04
N LEU A 45 -4.96 -12.28 -17.82
CA LEU A 45 -6.01 -12.41 -18.82
C LEU A 45 -6.54 -11.03 -19.25
N HIS A 46 -6.83 -10.15 -18.28
CA HIS A 46 -7.27 -8.78 -18.55
C HIS A 46 -6.24 -7.99 -19.35
N SER A 47 -4.96 -8.07 -18.95
CA SER A 47 -3.85 -7.39 -19.63
C SER A 47 -3.70 -7.87 -21.06
N ALA A 48 -3.76 -9.19 -21.30
CA ALA A 48 -3.69 -9.77 -22.62
C ALA A 48 -4.83 -9.31 -23.53
N MET A 49 -6.08 -9.32 -23.03
CA MET A 49 -7.23 -8.84 -23.80
C MET A 49 -7.17 -7.32 -24.03
N SER A 50 -6.68 -6.54 -23.07
CA SER A 50 -6.47 -5.10 -23.24
C SER A 50 -5.42 -4.81 -24.32
N SER A 51 -4.28 -5.52 -24.32
CA SER A 51 -3.26 -5.39 -25.38
C SER A 51 -3.85 -5.66 -26.77
N VAL A 52 -4.65 -6.73 -26.91
CA VAL A 52 -5.35 -7.02 -28.16
C VAL A 52 -6.16 -5.81 -28.66
N VAL A 53 -6.82 -5.08 -27.76
CA VAL A 53 -7.62 -3.89 -28.11
C VAL A 53 -6.74 -2.68 -28.44
N PHE A 54 -5.71 -2.42 -27.66
CA PHE A 54 -4.84 -1.26 -27.90
C PHE A 54 -3.97 -1.42 -29.14
N ASP A 55 -3.61 -2.67 -29.49
CA ASP A 55 -2.84 -3.01 -30.70
C ASP A 55 -3.72 -3.20 -31.94
N ALA A 56 -5.05 -3.14 -31.80
CA ALA A 56 -6.00 -3.30 -32.90
C ALA A 56 -5.97 -2.11 -33.87
N THR A 57 -6.45 -2.32 -35.09
CA THR A 57 -6.59 -1.25 -36.08
C THR A 57 -7.55 -0.15 -35.61
N LEU A 58 -7.38 1.06 -36.13
CA LEU A 58 -8.28 2.19 -35.83
C LEU A 58 -9.77 1.85 -36.04
N ASP A 59 -10.07 1.13 -37.14
CA ASP A 59 -11.44 0.75 -37.46
C ASP A 59 -12.02 -0.25 -36.45
N GLU A 60 -11.23 -1.22 -36.00
CA GLU A 60 -11.64 -2.17 -34.95
C GLU A 60 -11.84 -1.48 -33.59
N GLN A 61 -10.95 -0.55 -33.21
CA GLN A 61 -11.10 0.26 -32.00
C GLN A 61 -12.37 1.10 -32.03
N LEU A 62 -12.63 1.78 -33.15
CA LEU A 62 -13.85 2.58 -33.32
C LEU A 62 -15.10 1.71 -33.33
N ALA A 63 -15.06 0.52 -33.93
CA ALA A 63 -16.16 -0.43 -33.93
C ALA A 63 -16.49 -0.89 -32.50
N LEU A 64 -15.45 -1.19 -31.67
CA LEU A 64 -15.62 -1.53 -30.26
C LEU A 64 -16.24 -0.39 -29.47
N ILE A 65 -15.75 0.86 -29.62
CA ILE A 65 -16.31 2.02 -28.92
C ILE A 65 -17.78 2.22 -29.31
N ARG A 66 -18.11 2.12 -30.61
CA ARG A 66 -19.48 2.28 -31.11
C ARG A 66 -20.43 1.16 -30.71
N ALA A 67 -19.90 -0.01 -30.35
CA ALA A 67 -20.70 -1.12 -29.83
C ALA A 67 -21.25 -0.87 -28.40
N HIS A 68 -20.69 0.11 -27.66
CA HIS A 68 -21.16 0.44 -26.33
C HIS A 68 -22.40 1.33 -26.38
N PRO A 69 -23.41 1.04 -25.55
CA PRO A 69 -24.64 1.85 -25.51
C PRO A 69 -24.37 3.23 -24.87
N GLN A 70 -25.12 4.23 -25.31
CA GLN A 70 -25.11 5.54 -24.64
C GLN A 70 -25.64 5.43 -23.21
N LEU A 71 -25.02 6.15 -22.27
CA LEU A 71 -25.52 6.27 -20.91
C LEU A 71 -26.86 7.02 -20.90
N ALA A 72 -27.87 6.45 -20.26
CA ALA A 72 -29.26 6.94 -20.26
C ALA A 72 -29.82 7.23 -21.68
N GLY A 73 -29.31 6.50 -22.69
CA GLY A 73 -29.69 6.68 -24.09
C GLY A 73 -30.97 5.96 -24.48
N ARG A 74 -31.33 6.04 -25.78
CA ARG A 74 -32.56 5.41 -26.33
C ARG A 74 -32.61 3.90 -26.13
N GLU A 75 -31.47 3.20 -26.17
CA GLU A 75 -31.36 1.74 -25.93
C GLU A 75 -31.73 1.39 -24.47
N ALA A 76 -31.31 2.22 -23.51
CA ALA A 76 -31.70 2.05 -22.10
C ALA A 76 -33.21 2.21 -21.91
N ILE A 77 -33.81 3.22 -22.56
CA ILE A 77 -35.27 3.48 -22.48
C ILE A 77 -36.09 2.35 -23.13
N ARG A 78 -35.56 1.71 -24.18
CA ARG A 78 -36.24 0.62 -24.90
C ARG A 78 -35.98 -0.77 -24.30
N GLY A 79 -35.08 -0.90 -23.29
CA GLY A 79 -34.71 -2.18 -22.73
C GLY A 79 -33.83 -3.04 -23.65
N GLU A 80 -33.11 -2.42 -24.58
CA GLU A 80 -32.25 -3.08 -25.59
C GLU A 80 -30.81 -3.24 -25.14
N LEU A 81 -30.49 -2.90 -23.88
CA LEU A 81 -29.15 -3.05 -23.30
C LEU A 81 -28.79 -4.51 -23.06
N THR A 82 -27.49 -4.82 -23.10
CA THR A 82 -27.01 -6.12 -22.61
C THR A 82 -27.25 -6.24 -21.09
N PRO A 83 -27.37 -7.48 -20.54
CA PRO A 83 -27.59 -7.68 -19.10
C PRO A 83 -26.51 -7.02 -18.22
N ASN A 84 -25.26 -6.95 -18.69
CA ASN A 84 -24.19 -6.27 -17.98
C ASN A 84 -24.39 -4.75 -17.98
N SER A 85 -24.62 -4.15 -19.16
CA SER A 85 -24.84 -2.71 -19.31
C SER A 85 -26.08 -2.23 -18.55
N THR A 86 -27.16 -3.04 -18.47
CA THR A 86 -28.35 -2.75 -17.66
C THR A 86 -27.99 -2.65 -16.19
N ARG A 87 -27.26 -3.65 -15.65
CA ARG A 87 -26.85 -3.65 -14.22
C ARG A 87 -25.92 -2.50 -13.88
N GLU A 88 -24.99 -2.17 -14.79
CA GLU A 88 -24.03 -1.09 -14.62
C GLU A 88 -24.73 0.27 -14.55
N GLN A 89 -25.64 0.56 -15.49
CA GLN A 89 -26.39 1.84 -15.53
C GLN A 89 -27.37 1.99 -14.36
N HIS A 90 -28.07 0.90 -13.97
CA HIS A 90 -28.93 0.88 -12.80
C HIS A 90 -28.12 1.15 -11.51
N GLY A 91 -26.96 0.51 -11.36
CA GLY A 91 -26.06 0.71 -10.21
C GLY A 91 -25.54 2.14 -10.05
N ALA A 92 -25.52 2.93 -11.12
CA ALA A 92 -25.15 4.35 -11.10
C ALA A 92 -26.35 5.29 -10.88
N GLY A 93 -27.56 4.75 -10.72
CA GLY A 93 -28.80 5.50 -10.50
C GLY A 93 -29.30 6.27 -11.74
N LEU A 94 -28.88 5.87 -12.94
CA LEU A 94 -29.28 6.55 -14.18
C LEU A 94 -30.75 6.33 -14.54
N ASP A 95 -31.41 5.34 -13.97
CA ASP A 95 -32.84 5.07 -14.05
C ASP A 95 -33.70 6.00 -13.18
N ALA A 96 -33.09 6.70 -12.22
CA ALA A 96 -33.74 7.61 -11.29
C ALA A 96 -33.41 9.11 -11.55
N CYS A 97 -32.99 9.44 -12.79
CA CYS A 97 -32.69 10.83 -13.18
C CYS A 97 -33.93 11.71 -13.17
N SER A 98 -33.80 12.98 -12.76
CA SER A 98 -34.83 13.98 -12.91
C SER A 98 -35.07 14.33 -14.40
N PRO A 99 -36.23 14.91 -14.79
CA PRO A 99 -36.45 15.35 -16.16
C PRO A 99 -35.36 16.33 -16.67
N GLU A 100 -34.84 17.19 -15.80
CA GLU A 100 -33.80 18.15 -16.12
C GLU A 100 -32.46 17.43 -16.36
N GLU A 101 -32.10 16.45 -15.50
CA GLU A 101 -30.91 15.61 -15.66
C GLU A 101 -30.98 14.80 -16.97
N VAL A 102 -32.13 14.20 -17.28
CA VAL A 102 -32.35 13.47 -18.54
C VAL A 102 -32.17 14.40 -19.74
N SER A 103 -32.75 15.59 -19.71
CA SER A 103 -32.60 16.58 -20.78
C SER A 103 -31.16 17.01 -20.98
N ARG A 104 -30.44 17.25 -19.87
CA ARG A 104 -29.01 17.65 -19.89
C ARG A 104 -28.12 16.53 -20.42
N LEU A 105 -28.33 15.28 -19.97
CA LEU A 105 -27.64 14.10 -20.48
C LEU A 105 -27.86 13.91 -21.98
N ALA A 106 -29.11 14.03 -22.44
CA ALA A 106 -29.42 13.91 -23.87
C ALA A 106 -28.73 14.99 -24.71
N GLN A 107 -28.73 16.24 -24.25
CA GLN A 107 -28.05 17.35 -24.93
C GLN A 107 -26.52 17.14 -25.01
N LEU A 108 -25.90 16.75 -23.89
CA LEU A 108 -24.45 16.51 -23.84
C LEU A 108 -24.05 15.28 -24.66
N ASN A 109 -24.82 14.18 -24.60
CA ASN A 109 -24.62 13.00 -25.43
C ASN A 109 -24.71 13.32 -26.95
N SER A 110 -25.68 14.15 -27.36
CA SER A 110 -25.78 14.58 -28.76
C SER A 110 -24.54 15.37 -29.17
N ALA A 111 -24.16 16.38 -28.41
CA ALA A 111 -22.98 17.19 -28.68
C ALA A 111 -21.69 16.36 -28.72
N TYR A 112 -21.59 15.33 -27.87
CA TYR A 112 -20.46 14.42 -27.82
C TYR A 112 -20.38 13.55 -29.08
N VAL A 113 -21.51 12.93 -29.49
CA VAL A 113 -21.57 12.09 -30.71
C VAL A 113 -21.32 12.92 -31.96
N ASP A 114 -21.91 14.14 -32.05
CA ASP A 114 -21.70 15.04 -33.17
C ASP A 114 -20.23 15.44 -33.33
N ARG A 115 -19.49 15.55 -32.21
CA ARG A 115 -18.08 15.91 -32.20
C ARG A 115 -17.14 14.75 -32.52
N PHE A 116 -17.38 13.58 -31.92
CA PHE A 116 -16.42 12.46 -31.93
C PHE A 116 -16.84 11.28 -32.83
N GLY A 117 -18.11 11.19 -33.23
CA GLY A 117 -18.63 10.10 -34.07
C GLY A 117 -18.80 8.75 -33.38
N PHE A 118 -18.77 8.75 -32.03
CA PHE A 118 -19.00 7.56 -31.20
C PHE A 118 -19.64 7.95 -29.84
N PRO A 119 -20.28 7.00 -29.11
CA PRO A 119 -20.91 7.28 -27.83
C PRO A 119 -19.91 7.59 -26.72
N PHE A 120 -20.34 8.39 -25.73
CA PHE A 120 -19.60 8.58 -24.51
C PHE A 120 -19.57 7.29 -23.70
N VAL A 121 -18.39 6.78 -23.42
CA VAL A 121 -18.16 5.58 -22.61
C VAL A 121 -17.52 5.98 -21.28
N LEU A 122 -18.10 5.50 -20.19
CA LEU A 122 -17.58 5.68 -18.82
C LEU A 122 -17.84 4.41 -18.02
N ALA A 123 -16.83 3.93 -17.31
CA ALA A 123 -16.99 2.90 -16.29
C ALA A 123 -17.73 3.51 -15.08
N VAL A 124 -19.05 3.37 -15.07
CA VAL A 124 -19.93 4.08 -14.14
C VAL A 124 -19.86 3.64 -12.68
N LYS A 125 -19.20 2.51 -12.39
CA LYS A 125 -19.00 2.03 -11.02
C LYS A 125 -18.20 3.05 -10.20
N GLY A 126 -18.77 3.48 -9.07
CA GLY A 126 -18.20 4.56 -8.24
C GLY A 126 -18.53 5.98 -8.70
N HIS A 127 -19.35 6.13 -9.74
CA HIS A 127 -19.94 7.40 -10.15
C HIS A 127 -21.39 7.50 -9.70
N ASN A 128 -21.84 8.72 -9.47
CA ASN A 128 -23.26 9.09 -9.33
C ASN A 128 -23.67 9.98 -10.51
N ARG A 129 -24.94 10.33 -10.59
CA ARG A 129 -25.51 11.13 -11.69
C ARG A 129 -24.76 12.45 -11.93
N SER A 130 -24.46 13.19 -10.86
CA SER A 130 -23.74 14.47 -10.95
C SER A 130 -22.33 14.26 -11.52
N SER A 131 -21.56 13.34 -10.95
CA SER A 131 -20.19 13.07 -11.43
C SER A 131 -20.15 12.52 -12.86
N ILE A 132 -21.19 11.82 -13.33
CA ILE A 132 -21.31 11.38 -14.73
C ILE A 132 -21.50 12.59 -15.65
N LEU A 133 -22.40 13.53 -15.28
CA LEU A 133 -22.61 14.77 -16.02
C LEU A 133 -21.33 15.62 -16.09
N ASP A 134 -20.61 15.76 -14.99
CA ASP A 134 -19.35 16.50 -14.92
C ASP A 134 -18.29 15.90 -15.83
N GLN A 135 -18.14 14.56 -15.82
CA GLN A 135 -17.22 13.85 -16.71
C GLN A 135 -17.58 14.05 -18.18
N LEU A 136 -18.84 13.91 -18.53
CA LEU A 136 -19.32 14.11 -19.90
C LEU A 136 -19.05 15.55 -20.35
N GLN A 137 -19.39 16.54 -19.53
CA GLN A 137 -19.17 17.95 -19.83
C GLN A 137 -17.69 18.28 -20.02
N ARG A 138 -16.81 17.76 -19.18
CA ARG A 138 -15.35 17.92 -19.28
C ARG A 138 -14.81 17.28 -20.55
N ARG A 139 -15.20 16.05 -20.84
CA ARG A 139 -14.65 15.23 -21.95
C ARG A 139 -15.12 15.70 -23.33
N VAL A 140 -16.25 16.35 -23.44
CA VAL A 140 -16.63 17.04 -24.70
C VAL A 140 -15.56 18.02 -25.17
N GLY A 141 -14.75 18.61 -24.26
CA GLY A 141 -13.64 19.52 -24.60
C GLY A 141 -12.37 18.86 -25.16
N ASN A 142 -12.23 17.55 -25.08
CA ASN A 142 -11.02 16.84 -25.48
C ASN A 142 -10.76 16.91 -27.01
N THR A 143 -9.52 16.55 -27.41
CA THR A 143 -9.21 16.26 -28.83
C THR A 143 -9.75 14.86 -29.20
N LEU A 144 -9.99 14.62 -30.49
CA LEU A 144 -10.49 13.31 -30.97
C LEU A 144 -9.58 12.15 -30.55
N GLU A 145 -8.28 12.32 -30.64
CA GLU A 145 -7.30 11.29 -30.29
C GLU A 145 -7.28 11.02 -28.78
N ALA A 146 -7.23 12.05 -27.94
CA ALA A 146 -7.28 11.93 -26.50
C ALA A 146 -8.59 11.25 -26.06
N GLU A 147 -9.71 11.62 -26.67
CA GLU A 147 -11.02 11.08 -26.32
C GLU A 147 -11.20 9.63 -26.75
N ARG A 148 -10.66 9.23 -27.92
CA ARG A 148 -10.61 7.82 -28.33
C ARG A 148 -9.81 6.98 -27.33
N THR A 149 -8.62 7.44 -26.96
CA THR A 149 -7.78 6.76 -25.97
C THR A 149 -8.49 6.62 -24.63
N GLU A 150 -9.13 7.70 -24.16
CA GLU A 150 -9.90 7.68 -22.91
C GLU A 150 -11.09 6.71 -23.00
N ALA A 151 -11.83 6.68 -24.10
CA ALA A 151 -12.92 5.73 -24.28
C ALA A 151 -12.43 4.27 -24.21
N LEU A 152 -11.31 3.93 -24.83
CA LEU A 152 -10.72 2.59 -24.76
C LEU A 152 -10.26 2.24 -23.34
N LEU A 153 -9.69 3.19 -22.59
CA LEU A 153 -9.32 3.00 -21.18
C LEU A 153 -10.56 2.72 -20.31
N GLN A 154 -11.66 3.45 -20.55
CA GLN A 154 -12.91 3.22 -19.83
C GLN A 154 -13.51 1.85 -20.17
N ILE A 155 -13.44 1.42 -21.42
CA ILE A 155 -13.86 0.08 -21.85
C ILE A 155 -13.01 -1.00 -21.17
N SER A 156 -11.69 -0.83 -21.11
CA SER A 156 -10.79 -1.75 -20.40
C SER A 156 -11.14 -1.86 -18.92
N ARG A 157 -11.48 -0.73 -18.24
CA ARG A 157 -11.97 -0.75 -16.84
C ARG A 157 -13.28 -1.52 -16.69
N ILE A 158 -14.23 -1.33 -17.60
CA ILE A 158 -15.49 -2.10 -17.60
C ILE A 158 -15.19 -3.60 -17.74
N ALA A 159 -14.31 -3.97 -18.68
CA ALA A 159 -13.90 -5.37 -18.88
C ALA A 159 -13.23 -5.96 -17.62
N ALA A 160 -12.36 -5.20 -16.93
CA ALA A 160 -11.77 -5.63 -15.65
C ALA A 160 -12.85 -5.93 -14.60
N PHE A 161 -13.84 -5.05 -14.44
CA PHE A 161 -14.93 -5.26 -13.49
C PHE A 161 -15.76 -6.51 -13.81
N ARG A 162 -16.09 -6.71 -15.10
CA ARG A 162 -16.82 -7.89 -15.57
C ARG A 162 -16.03 -9.19 -15.38
N LEU A 163 -14.72 -9.18 -15.63
CA LEU A 163 -13.84 -10.34 -15.39
C LEU A 163 -13.78 -10.71 -13.91
N LEU A 164 -13.60 -9.72 -13.02
CA LEU A 164 -13.58 -9.94 -11.58
C LEU A 164 -14.91 -10.48 -11.04
N ASP A 165 -16.04 -10.18 -11.67
CA ASP A 165 -17.34 -10.75 -11.32
C ASP A 165 -17.53 -12.17 -11.90
N LEU A 166 -16.91 -12.51 -13.04
CA LEU A 166 -17.07 -13.80 -13.74
C LEU A 166 -16.10 -14.88 -13.26
N VAL A 167 -14.84 -14.51 -12.99
CA VAL A 167 -13.74 -15.45 -12.75
C VAL A 167 -13.40 -15.50 -11.25
N GLU A 168 -13.39 -16.71 -10.70
CA GLU A 168 -12.98 -16.97 -9.34
C GLU A 168 -11.49 -17.27 -9.29
N GLU A 169 -10.81 -16.69 -8.31
CA GLU A 169 -9.38 -16.82 -8.12
C GLU A 169 -9.07 -16.99 -6.63
N ALA A 170 -8.11 -17.87 -6.28
CA ALA A 170 -7.62 -18.01 -4.92
C ALA A 170 -6.95 -16.69 -4.46
N ALA A 171 -6.95 -16.43 -3.15
CA ALA A 171 -6.46 -15.17 -2.62
C ALA A 171 -4.96 -14.97 -2.87
N GLY A 172 -4.14 -15.99 -2.65
CA GLY A 172 -2.70 -15.92 -2.82
C GLY A 172 -2.26 -15.50 -4.23
N PRO A 173 -2.62 -16.26 -5.28
CA PRO A 173 -2.33 -15.87 -6.67
C PRO A 173 -2.83 -14.47 -7.02
N ARG A 174 -4.04 -14.10 -6.57
CA ARG A 174 -4.61 -12.78 -6.82
C ARG A 174 -3.80 -11.66 -6.18
N ILE A 175 -3.41 -11.80 -4.91
CA ILE A 175 -2.60 -10.81 -4.19
C ILE A 175 -1.25 -10.63 -4.89
N ASN A 176 -0.57 -11.72 -5.24
CA ASN A 176 0.71 -11.67 -5.92
C ASN A 176 0.60 -11.01 -7.31
N SER A 177 -0.42 -11.37 -8.09
CA SER A 177 -0.69 -10.74 -9.38
C SER A 177 -0.99 -9.24 -9.25
N MET A 178 -1.75 -8.82 -8.23
CA MET A 178 -2.00 -7.41 -7.95
C MET A 178 -0.70 -6.67 -7.58
N ALA A 179 0.16 -7.27 -6.76
CA ALA A 179 1.46 -6.69 -6.38
C ALA A 179 2.38 -6.54 -7.61
N GLU A 180 2.46 -7.57 -8.48
CA GLU A 180 3.19 -7.52 -9.74
C GLU A 180 2.65 -6.43 -10.68
N HIS A 181 1.34 -6.26 -10.72
CA HIS A 181 0.73 -5.21 -11.53
C HIS A 181 1.08 -3.81 -11.03
N LEU A 182 1.01 -3.57 -9.71
CA LEU A 182 1.41 -2.28 -9.13
C LEU A 182 2.91 -1.98 -9.29
N ALA A 183 3.76 -3.01 -9.30
CA ALA A 183 5.19 -2.84 -9.49
C ALA A 183 5.57 -2.26 -10.86
N ARG A 184 4.67 -2.33 -11.86
CA ARG A 184 4.84 -1.70 -13.17
C ARG A 184 4.74 -0.17 -13.11
N PHE A 185 4.10 0.38 -12.07
CA PHE A 185 4.05 1.81 -11.82
C PHE A 185 5.26 2.21 -10.98
N SER A 186 6.35 2.49 -11.68
CA SER A 186 7.63 2.85 -11.07
C SER A 186 8.21 4.11 -11.71
N GLU A 187 9.01 4.84 -10.95
CA GLU A 187 9.84 5.95 -11.41
C GLU A 187 11.11 5.47 -12.14
N SER A 188 11.47 4.19 -11.97
CA SER A 188 12.63 3.54 -12.57
C SER A 188 12.18 2.37 -13.45
N GLU A 189 12.82 2.18 -14.60
CA GLU A 189 12.62 1.00 -15.44
C GLU A 189 13.33 -0.25 -14.88
N ALA A 190 14.36 -0.05 -14.04
CA ALA A 190 15.19 -1.14 -13.53
C ALA A 190 14.66 -1.75 -12.22
N SER A 191 13.92 -1.00 -11.44
CA SER A 191 13.47 -1.38 -10.09
C SER A 191 12.21 -0.65 -9.68
N LEU A 192 11.56 -1.10 -8.60
CA LEU A 192 10.39 -0.44 -8.05
C LEU A 192 10.78 0.77 -7.20
N THR A 193 10.32 1.94 -7.61
CA THR A 193 10.35 3.18 -6.82
C THR A 193 9.06 3.93 -7.05
N CYS A 194 8.31 4.20 -5.98
CA CYS A 194 7.00 4.83 -6.05
C CYS A 194 6.86 5.89 -4.95
N SER A 195 7.54 7.03 -5.16
CA SER A 195 7.57 8.11 -4.17
C SER A 195 6.30 8.97 -4.25
N TYR A 196 5.96 9.59 -3.14
CA TYR A 196 4.76 10.39 -2.94
C TYR A 196 4.47 11.39 -4.05
N LEU A 197 3.24 11.40 -4.57
CA LEU A 197 2.68 12.31 -5.58
C LEU A 197 3.37 12.29 -6.96
N THR A 198 4.29 11.37 -7.22
CA THR A 198 4.89 11.18 -8.55
C THR A 198 3.87 10.59 -9.53
N PRO A 199 4.14 10.60 -10.84
CA PRO A 199 3.27 9.94 -11.81
C PRO A 199 3.02 8.46 -11.50
N ALA A 200 4.05 7.72 -11.01
CA ALA A 200 3.95 6.33 -10.58
C ALA A 200 3.00 6.17 -9.40
N HIS A 201 3.15 7.00 -8.38
CA HIS A 201 2.28 7.01 -7.20
C HIS A 201 0.82 7.31 -7.56
N ARG A 202 0.57 8.31 -8.41
CA ARG A 202 -0.78 8.62 -8.89
C ARG A 202 -1.40 7.49 -9.74
N ALA A 203 -0.58 6.76 -10.51
CA ALA A 203 -1.04 5.60 -11.25
C ALA A 203 -1.41 4.44 -10.31
N THR A 204 -0.58 4.18 -9.29
CA THR A 204 -0.86 3.22 -8.20
C THR A 204 -2.17 3.58 -7.49
N ALA A 205 -2.36 4.85 -7.11
CA ALA A 205 -3.57 5.35 -6.48
C ALA A 205 -4.84 5.07 -7.31
N ARG A 206 -4.80 5.39 -8.62
CA ARG A 206 -5.93 5.10 -9.53
C ARG A 206 -6.24 3.61 -9.60
N GLN A 207 -5.21 2.77 -9.67
CA GLN A 207 -5.39 1.32 -9.78
C GLN A 207 -5.99 0.73 -8.48
N LEU A 208 -5.52 1.16 -7.31
CA LEU A 208 -6.08 0.75 -6.02
C LEU A 208 -7.54 1.17 -5.90
N ARG A 209 -7.86 2.42 -6.26
CA ARG A 209 -9.24 2.89 -6.32
C ARG A 209 -10.12 2.00 -7.19
N ASP A 210 -9.65 1.62 -8.38
CA ASP A 210 -10.41 0.78 -9.30
C ASP A 210 -10.65 -0.62 -8.73
N TRP A 211 -9.68 -1.23 -8.06
CA TRP A 211 -9.86 -2.52 -7.40
C TRP A 211 -10.81 -2.45 -6.19
N MET A 212 -10.74 -1.38 -5.40
CA MET A 212 -11.69 -1.15 -4.32
C MET A 212 -13.12 -1.02 -4.86
N LEU A 213 -13.33 -0.22 -5.92
CA LEU A 213 -14.62 -0.09 -6.59
C LEU A 213 -15.10 -1.43 -7.16
N ALA A 214 -14.22 -2.20 -7.82
CA ALA A 214 -14.53 -3.52 -8.34
C ALA A 214 -15.00 -4.47 -7.24
N SER A 215 -14.40 -4.35 -6.05
CA SER A 215 -14.75 -5.15 -4.87
C SER A 215 -16.03 -4.68 -4.17
N GLY A 216 -16.69 -3.61 -4.65
CA GLY A 216 -17.98 -3.14 -4.17
C GLY A 216 -17.90 -2.12 -3.03
N LEU A 217 -16.72 -1.55 -2.80
CA LEU A 217 -16.56 -0.43 -1.87
C LEU A 217 -17.00 0.88 -2.53
N THR A 218 -17.49 1.83 -1.72
CA THR A 218 -17.47 3.24 -2.10
C THR A 218 -16.08 3.78 -1.81
N VAL A 219 -15.55 4.65 -2.68
CA VAL A 219 -14.15 5.09 -2.59
C VAL A 219 -14.04 6.60 -2.68
N GLU A 220 -13.29 7.18 -1.78
CA GLU A 220 -12.91 8.59 -1.76
C GLU A 220 -11.39 8.73 -1.69
N MET A 221 -10.89 9.90 -2.06
CA MET A 221 -9.50 10.30 -1.89
C MET A 221 -9.49 11.57 -1.05
N ASP A 222 -8.70 11.60 0.00
CA ASP A 222 -8.58 12.77 0.86
C ASP A 222 -7.59 13.82 0.32
N ALA A 223 -7.43 14.93 1.05
CA ALA A 223 -6.63 16.06 0.63
C ALA A 223 -5.12 15.79 0.57
N VAL A 224 -4.63 14.71 1.19
CA VAL A 224 -3.21 14.30 1.11
C VAL A 224 -3.00 13.09 0.19
N GLY A 225 -4.07 12.56 -0.42
CA GLY A 225 -3.99 11.46 -1.38
C GLY A 225 -4.17 10.07 -0.78
N ASN A 226 -4.60 9.93 0.49
CA ASN A 226 -5.05 8.66 1.01
C ASN A 226 -6.28 8.18 0.22
N ILE A 227 -6.35 6.87 -0.06
CA ILE A 227 -7.50 6.28 -0.73
C ILE A 227 -8.28 5.49 0.30
N ILE A 228 -9.54 5.82 0.49
CA ILE A 228 -10.39 5.24 1.52
C ILE A 228 -11.55 4.51 0.86
N GLY A 229 -11.51 3.18 0.91
CA GLY A 229 -12.59 2.31 0.46
C GLY A 229 -13.49 1.94 1.63
N ARG A 230 -14.80 2.20 1.53
CA ARG A 230 -15.79 1.91 2.57
C ARG A 230 -16.73 0.79 2.15
N LEU A 231 -16.83 -0.26 2.99
CA LEU A 231 -17.84 -1.29 2.94
C LEU A 231 -18.85 -1.03 4.05
N GLN A 232 -20.08 -0.67 3.66
CA GLN A 232 -21.14 -0.37 4.62
C GLN A 232 -21.61 -1.63 5.36
N GLY A 233 -21.60 -1.60 6.68
CA GLY A 233 -22.15 -2.64 7.55
C GLY A 233 -23.67 -2.77 7.48
N THR A 234 -24.21 -3.85 8.02
CA THR A 234 -25.67 -4.03 8.18
C THR A 234 -26.24 -3.24 9.34
N ALA A 235 -25.42 -2.90 10.33
CA ALA A 235 -25.71 -2.04 11.47
C ALA A 235 -24.66 -0.91 11.51
N PRO A 236 -24.85 0.19 10.73
CA PRO A 236 -23.85 1.25 10.63
C PRO A 236 -23.49 1.90 11.97
N GLU A 237 -24.43 1.90 12.91
CA GLU A 237 -24.27 2.39 14.28
C GLU A 237 -23.33 1.52 15.13
N ALA A 238 -23.03 0.30 14.70
CA ALA A 238 -22.08 -0.58 15.40
C ALA A 238 -20.61 -0.09 15.31
N GLY A 239 -20.35 1.01 14.59
CA GLY A 239 -19.04 1.62 14.45
C GLY A 239 -18.27 1.16 13.22
N THR A 240 -17.00 1.61 13.14
CA THR A 240 -16.12 1.38 11.98
C THR A 240 -14.84 0.67 12.40
N LEU A 241 -14.56 -0.48 11.80
CA LEU A 241 -13.25 -1.13 11.84
C LEU A 241 -12.40 -0.59 10.68
N LEU A 242 -11.19 -0.16 10.99
CA LEU A 242 -10.23 0.31 9.99
C LEU A 242 -9.22 -0.79 9.69
N THR A 243 -8.79 -0.87 8.44
CA THR A 243 -7.66 -1.68 8.00
C THR A 243 -6.94 -0.99 6.87
N GLY A 244 -5.67 -1.27 6.67
CA GLY A 244 -4.90 -0.68 5.58
C GLY A 244 -3.42 -0.65 5.88
N SER A 245 -2.67 -0.05 4.97
CA SER A 245 -1.23 0.22 5.04
C SER A 245 -0.87 1.21 3.93
N HIS A 246 0.43 1.49 3.74
CA HIS A 246 0.89 2.46 2.75
C HIS A 246 1.02 1.87 1.33
N TYR A 247 1.04 2.75 0.31
CA TYR A 247 1.21 2.36 -1.09
C TYR A 247 2.40 3.02 -1.79
N ASP A 248 3.05 4.00 -1.14
CA ASP A 248 4.38 4.47 -1.51
C ASP A 248 5.45 3.40 -1.23
N THR A 249 6.67 3.62 -1.66
CA THR A 249 7.79 2.70 -1.44
C THR A 249 9.10 3.45 -1.25
N VAL A 250 10.07 2.80 -0.59
CA VAL A 250 11.47 3.22 -0.66
C VAL A 250 12.01 3.13 -2.09
N VAL A 251 13.24 3.64 -2.30
CA VAL A 251 13.97 3.46 -3.57
C VAL A 251 14.42 2.00 -3.69
N ASP A 252 14.30 1.42 -4.89
CA ASP A 252 14.65 0.02 -5.18
C ASP A 252 13.92 -0.99 -4.26
N ALA A 253 12.65 -0.77 -4.06
CA ALA A 253 11.80 -1.47 -3.12
C ALA A 253 11.41 -2.90 -3.53
N GLY A 254 10.84 -3.62 -2.56
CA GLY A 254 10.02 -4.80 -2.76
C GLY A 254 8.59 -4.47 -3.22
N LYS A 255 7.79 -5.50 -3.48
CA LYS A 255 6.44 -5.36 -4.06
C LYS A 255 5.33 -5.43 -3.01
N PHE A 256 5.64 -5.92 -1.82
CA PHE A 256 4.66 -6.29 -0.79
C PHE A 256 4.68 -5.37 0.41
N ASP A 257 5.81 -4.68 0.64
CA ASP A 257 5.98 -3.72 1.72
C ASP A 257 4.88 -2.64 1.68
N GLY A 258 4.11 -2.51 2.76
CA GLY A 258 2.89 -1.72 2.86
C GLY A 258 1.74 -2.24 1.98
N ARG A 259 1.99 -2.45 0.71
CA ARG A 259 0.99 -2.80 -0.30
C ARG A 259 0.19 -4.07 0.03
N LEU A 260 0.80 -5.06 0.70
CA LEU A 260 0.10 -6.26 1.15
C LEU A 260 -1.10 -5.92 2.04
N GLY A 261 -0.96 -4.96 2.97
CA GLY A 261 -2.01 -4.51 3.88
C GLY A 261 -3.18 -3.80 3.20
N ILE A 262 -3.08 -3.54 1.90
CA ILE A 262 -4.16 -2.99 1.07
C ILE A 262 -4.74 -4.07 0.16
N LEU A 263 -3.88 -4.81 -0.54
CA LEU A 263 -4.27 -5.80 -1.54
C LEU A 263 -5.02 -6.99 -0.94
N LEU A 264 -4.59 -7.43 0.23
CA LEU A 264 -5.21 -8.54 0.95
C LEU A 264 -6.64 -8.19 1.42
N PRO A 265 -6.90 -7.08 2.12
CA PRO A 265 -8.26 -6.67 2.47
C PRO A 265 -9.18 -6.48 1.25
N ILE A 266 -8.71 -5.87 0.16
CA ILE A 266 -9.47 -5.74 -1.09
C ILE A 266 -9.89 -7.12 -1.62
N THR A 267 -8.97 -8.07 -1.60
CA THR A 267 -9.20 -9.45 -2.06
C THR A 267 -10.25 -10.14 -1.20
N VAL A 268 -10.14 -10.05 0.13
CA VAL A 268 -11.09 -10.67 1.07
C VAL A 268 -12.48 -10.04 0.95
N VAL A 269 -12.58 -8.71 0.88
CA VAL A 269 -13.87 -8.03 0.67
C VAL A 269 -14.53 -8.46 -0.64
N SER A 270 -13.76 -8.63 -1.71
CA SER A 270 -14.27 -9.14 -2.98
C SER A 270 -14.84 -10.57 -2.85
N GLN A 271 -14.23 -11.43 -2.02
CA GLN A 271 -14.72 -12.78 -1.73
C GLN A 271 -16.03 -12.74 -0.90
N LEU A 272 -16.04 -11.98 0.20
CA LEU A 272 -17.24 -11.81 1.06
C LEU A 272 -18.43 -11.33 0.24
N ARG A 273 -18.23 -10.33 -0.62
CA ARG A 273 -19.28 -9.80 -1.50
C ARG A 273 -19.83 -10.88 -2.44
N ARG A 274 -18.95 -11.68 -3.06
CA ARG A 274 -19.38 -12.76 -3.98
C ARG A 274 -20.19 -13.85 -3.27
N GLU A 275 -19.85 -14.14 -2.03
CA GLU A 275 -20.55 -15.09 -1.17
C GLU A 275 -21.84 -14.50 -0.57
N GLY A 276 -22.11 -13.21 -0.76
CA GLY A 276 -23.27 -12.52 -0.19
C GLY A 276 -23.14 -12.27 1.31
N ILE A 277 -21.95 -12.39 1.87
CA ILE A 277 -21.67 -12.17 3.30
C ILE A 277 -21.55 -10.67 3.56
N ARG A 278 -22.24 -10.21 4.60
CA ARG A 278 -22.21 -8.81 5.05
C ARG A 278 -21.76 -8.74 6.49
N LEU A 279 -20.86 -7.80 6.77
CA LEU A 279 -20.38 -7.53 8.12
C LEU A 279 -21.43 -6.73 8.92
N PRO A 280 -21.54 -6.91 10.24
CA PRO A 280 -22.46 -6.12 11.06
C PRO A 280 -22.00 -4.65 11.21
N TYR A 281 -20.71 -4.37 11.14
CA TYR A 281 -20.08 -3.05 11.27
C TYR A 281 -19.56 -2.54 9.92
N THR A 282 -19.27 -1.26 9.84
CA THR A 282 -18.60 -0.66 8.67
C THR A 282 -17.12 -1.05 8.65
N LEU A 283 -16.59 -1.43 7.48
CA LEU A 283 -15.16 -1.65 7.27
C LEU A 283 -14.62 -0.55 6.35
N LYS A 284 -13.54 0.13 6.75
CA LYS A 284 -12.77 1.02 5.85
C LYS A 284 -11.42 0.40 5.56
N ILE A 285 -11.07 0.32 4.26
CA ILE A 285 -9.73 -0.03 3.78
C ILE A 285 -9.04 1.26 3.40
N ILE A 286 -7.91 1.55 4.03
CA ILE A 286 -7.14 2.78 3.82
C ILE A 286 -5.82 2.43 3.13
N ALA A 287 -5.57 3.03 1.98
CA ALA A 287 -4.25 3.05 1.37
C ALA A 287 -3.62 4.40 1.74
N PHE A 288 -2.68 4.40 2.69
CA PHE A 288 -1.99 5.60 3.14
C PHE A 288 -1.00 6.08 2.08
N ALA A 289 -0.97 7.39 1.86
CA ALA A 289 -0.29 7.97 0.70
C ALA A 289 1.23 8.03 0.84
N GLU A 290 1.75 8.23 2.04
CA GLU A 290 3.18 8.40 2.33
C GLU A 290 3.47 7.94 3.76
N GLU A 291 4.22 6.84 3.89
CA GLU A 291 4.72 6.30 5.15
C GLU A 291 6.23 6.45 5.26
N GLU A 292 6.94 6.14 4.16
CA GLU A 292 8.39 5.97 4.06
C GLU A 292 9.18 7.29 4.13
N GLY A 293 8.54 8.40 3.80
CA GLY A 293 9.17 9.71 3.88
C GLY A 293 10.27 9.97 2.85
N VAL A 294 10.26 9.27 1.72
CA VAL A 294 11.35 9.34 0.72
C VAL A 294 11.47 10.72 0.10
N ARG A 295 10.34 11.30 -0.35
CA ARG A 295 10.36 12.53 -1.13
C ARG A 295 10.57 13.78 -0.28
N PHE A 296 9.81 13.92 0.81
CA PHE A 296 9.81 15.14 1.65
C PHE A 296 10.43 14.91 3.04
N LYS A 297 11.02 13.75 3.29
CA LYS A 297 11.65 13.37 4.57
C LYS A 297 10.67 13.47 5.77
N SER A 298 9.40 13.25 5.51
CA SER A 298 8.33 13.22 6.51
C SER A 298 7.60 11.89 6.44
N THR A 299 7.79 11.05 7.44
CA THR A 299 7.16 9.72 7.54
C THR A 299 5.72 9.81 8.05
N PHE A 300 4.90 8.78 7.73
CA PHE A 300 3.54 8.63 8.24
C PHE A 300 2.59 9.78 7.88
N LEU A 301 2.83 10.46 6.77
CA LEU A 301 2.07 11.66 6.42
C LEU A 301 0.58 11.35 6.22
N GLY A 302 0.27 10.22 5.58
CA GLY A 302 -1.09 9.77 5.32
C GLY A 302 -1.85 9.49 6.61
N SER A 303 -1.29 8.66 7.49
CA SER A 303 -1.92 8.33 8.78
C SER A 303 -1.98 9.51 9.74
N ARG A 304 -0.97 10.40 9.75
CA ARG A 304 -1.01 11.65 10.53
C ARG A 304 -2.15 12.57 10.12
N ALA A 305 -2.45 12.66 8.84
CA ALA A 305 -3.59 13.46 8.37
C ALA A 305 -4.91 12.90 8.94
N LEU A 306 -5.12 11.57 8.87
CA LEU A 306 -6.31 10.92 9.39
C LEU A 306 -6.39 10.91 10.93
N ALA A 307 -5.25 10.92 11.63
CA ALA A 307 -5.20 11.06 13.09
C ALA A 307 -5.34 12.52 13.56
N GLY A 308 -5.48 13.51 12.65
CA GLY A 308 -5.53 14.93 13.00
C GLY A 308 -4.18 15.48 13.49
N ARG A 309 -3.07 14.89 13.05
CA ARG A 309 -1.69 15.23 13.44
C ARG A 309 -0.84 15.78 12.28
N PHE A 310 -1.46 16.13 11.17
CA PHE A 310 -0.74 16.74 10.07
C PHE A 310 -0.17 18.11 10.47
N ASP A 311 1.13 18.29 10.23
CA ASP A 311 1.78 19.59 10.45
C ASP A 311 1.67 20.45 9.18
N PRO A 312 0.92 21.56 9.18
CA PRO A 312 0.79 22.43 8.02
C PRO A 312 2.10 22.99 7.48
N ALA A 313 3.16 23.10 8.31
CA ALA A 313 4.47 23.56 7.87
C ALA A 313 5.11 22.61 6.84
N LEU A 314 4.70 21.35 6.77
CA LEU A 314 5.16 20.38 5.78
C LEU A 314 4.80 20.79 4.34
N LEU A 315 3.75 21.59 4.15
CA LEU A 315 3.35 22.08 2.82
C LEU A 315 4.46 22.90 2.14
N ASP A 316 5.32 23.55 2.93
CA ASP A 316 6.47 24.34 2.44
C ASP A 316 7.75 23.50 2.28
N SER A 317 7.72 22.22 2.68
CA SER A 317 8.89 21.32 2.54
C SER A 317 9.22 21.10 1.08
N LEU A 318 10.51 21.17 0.75
CA LEU A 318 11.01 21.00 -0.62
C LEU A 318 11.55 19.60 -0.82
N ASP A 319 11.28 19.01 -1.99
CA ASP A 319 11.93 17.80 -2.45
C ASP A 319 13.35 18.11 -3.01
N LYS A 320 14.04 17.06 -3.50
CA LYS A 320 15.38 17.20 -4.11
C LYS A 320 15.45 18.12 -5.34
N ASP A 321 14.33 18.32 -6.01
CA ASP A 321 14.21 19.13 -7.23
C ASP A 321 13.70 20.55 -6.93
N GLY A 322 13.50 20.89 -5.65
CA GLY A 322 13.04 22.21 -5.18
C GLY A 322 11.52 22.40 -5.32
N ILE A 323 10.75 21.32 -5.52
CA ILE A 323 9.29 21.39 -5.61
C ILE A 323 8.72 21.31 -4.19
N SER A 324 7.84 22.27 -3.83
CA SER A 324 7.16 22.23 -2.53
C SER A 324 6.10 21.11 -2.47
N MET A 325 5.81 20.61 -1.27
CA MET A 325 4.73 19.65 -1.09
C MET A 325 3.39 20.23 -1.55
N ALA A 326 3.13 21.52 -1.31
CA ALA A 326 1.93 22.19 -1.79
C ALA A 326 1.84 22.19 -3.33
N ASP A 327 2.95 22.42 -4.04
CA ASP A 327 2.94 22.38 -5.51
C ASP A 327 2.80 20.95 -6.04
N ALA A 328 3.40 19.98 -5.37
CA ALA A 328 3.22 18.56 -5.70
C ALA A 328 1.76 18.09 -5.53
N LEU A 329 1.07 18.54 -4.48
CA LEU A 329 -0.37 18.29 -4.28
C LEU A 329 -1.20 18.91 -5.40
N ARG A 330 -0.97 20.19 -5.76
CA ARG A 330 -1.66 20.84 -6.89
C ARG A 330 -1.44 20.10 -8.22
N ALA A 331 -0.21 19.65 -8.47
CA ALA A 331 0.12 18.86 -9.67
C ALA A 331 -0.56 17.48 -9.68
N ALA A 332 -1.02 16.98 -8.54
CA ALA A 332 -1.79 15.76 -8.38
C ALA A 332 -3.30 15.99 -8.36
N ASP A 333 -3.78 17.19 -8.71
CA ASP A 333 -5.18 17.62 -8.64
C ASP A 333 -5.75 17.57 -7.21
N LEU A 334 -4.89 17.72 -6.19
CA LEU A 334 -5.26 17.84 -4.78
C LEU A 334 -5.11 19.30 -4.31
N GLU A 335 -5.94 19.66 -3.34
CA GLU A 335 -5.93 21.02 -2.81
C GLU A 335 -5.11 21.08 -1.51
N PRO A 336 -3.98 21.82 -1.48
CA PRO A 336 -3.11 21.93 -0.30
C PRO A 336 -3.70 22.93 0.72
N ASP A 337 -4.90 22.65 1.19
CA ASP A 337 -5.60 23.46 2.19
C ASP A 337 -5.50 22.79 3.56
N PRO A 338 -4.81 23.40 4.54
CA PRO A 338 -4.72 22.87 5.90
C PRO A 338 -6.08 22.58 6.55
N GLY A 339 -7.10 23.39 6.24
CA GLY A 339 -8.46 23.19 6.77
C GLY A 339 -9.11 21.92 6.21
N LYS A 340 -8.93 21.63 4.91
CA LYS A 340 -9.42 20.40 4.28
C LYS A 340 -8.66 19.17 4.76
N ILE A 341 -7.35 19.29 4.97
CA ILE A 341 -6.53 18.21 5.52
C ILE A 341 -7.00 17.91 6.95
N ALA A 342 -7.18 18.93 7.79
CA ALA A 342 -7.67 18.76 9.15
C ALA A 342 -9.10 18.18 9.23
N ALA A 343 -9.95 18.51 8.26
CA ALA A 343 -11.32 17.98 8.17
C ALA A 343 -11.40 16.49 7.84
N ALA A 344 -10.31 15.89 7.33
CA ALA A 344 -10.22 14.46 7.07
C ALA A 344 -9.95 13.62 8.34
N ALA A 345 -9.71 14.28 9.49
CA ALA A 345 -9.44 13.59 10.75
C ALA A 345 -10.62 12.68 11.15
N LEU A 346 -10.27 11.47 11.58
CA LEU A 346 -11.23 10.47 12.03
C LEU A 346 -11.81 10.84 13.41
N ASP A 347 -13.09 10.53 13.62
CA ASP A 347 -13.70 10.64 14.94
C ASP A 347 -13.40 9.37 15.75
N PRO A 348 -12.59 9.44 16.83
CA PRO A 348 -12.27 8.28 17.66
C PRO A 348 -13.50 7.58 18.24
N GLY A 349 -14.60 8.32 18.47
CA GLY A 349 -15.85 7.77 19.01
C GLY A 349 -16.57 6.79 18.08
N GLU A 350 -16.27 6.82 16.79
CA GLU A 350 -16.85 5.91 15.80
C GLU A 350 -15.97 4.68 15.54
N LEU A 351 -14.74 4.61 16.08
CA LEU A 351 -13.76 3.59 15.73
C LEU A 351 -13.82 2.38 16.64
N LEU A 352 -13.87 1.21 16.03
CA LEU A 352 -13.78 -0.09 16.72
C LEU A 352 -12.33 -0.58 16.86
N GLY A 353 -11.42 -0.05 16.08
CA GLY A 353 -10.00 -0.38 16.04
C GLY A 353 -9.41 -0.22 14.66
N PHE A 354 -8.08 -0.33 14.59
CA PHE A 354 -7.31 -0.41 13.36
C PHE A 354 -6.52 -1.71 13.32
N VAL A 355 -6.61 -2.44 12.21
CA VAL A 355 -5.83 -3.66 12.00
C VAL A 355 -5.00 -3.57 10.73
N GLU A 356 -3.72 -3.87 10.85
CA GLU A 356 -2.78 -3.83 9.72
C GLU A 356 -2.22 -5.22 9.45
N VAL A 357 -2.31 -5.67 8.20
CA VAL A 357 -1.61 -6.86 7.71
C VAL A 357 -0.35 -6.38 7.00
N HIS A 358 0.80 -6.91 7.39
CA HIS A 358 2.06 -6.48 6.81
C HIS A 358 2.99 -7.68 6.60
N ILE A 359 3.94 -7.59 5.69
CA ILE A 359 5.05 -8.54 5.68
C ILE A 359 5.91 -8.34 6.92
N GLU A 360 6.56 -9.40 7.42
CA GLU A 360 7.40 -9.31 8.62
C GLU A 360 8.61 -8.39 8.46
N GLN A 361 9.13 -8.24 7.26
CA GLN A 361 10.38 -7.54 6.95
C GLN A 361 11.59 -8.12 7.70
N GLY A 362 11.52 -9.38 8.07
CA GLY A 362 12.53 -10.07 8.86
C GLY A 362 12.45 -11.61 8.71
N PRO A 363 13.40 -12.33 9.30
CA PRO A 363 13.54 -13.78 9.15
C PRO A 363 12.86 -14.61 10.26
N ALA A 364 12.25 -14.00 11.30
CA ALA A 364 11.84 -14.74 12.50
C ALA A 364 10.72 -15.76 12.21
N LEU A 365 9.73 -15.42 11.39
CA LEU A 365 8.70 -16.36 10.96
C LEU A 365 9.27 -17.46 10.07
N LEU A 366 10.25 -17.13 9.24
CA LEU A 366 10.92 -18.12 8.40
C LEU A 366 11.70 -19.13 9.26
N GLU A 367 12.47 -18.65 10.24
CA GLU A 367 13.21 -19.50 11.18
C GLU A 367 12.27 -20.34 12.05
N ALA A 368 11.14 -19.77 12.49
CA ALA A 368 10.13 -20.49 13.26
C ALA A 368 9.30 -21.48 12.42
N GLY A 369 9.43 -21.47 11.09
CA GLY A 369 8.60 -22.29 10.20
C GLY A 369 7.12 -21.89 10.20
N GLN A 370 6.79 -20.65 10.62
CA GLN A 370 5.44 -20.12 10.72
C GLN A 370 5.11 -19.23 9.51
N ALA A 371 3.90 -19.39 8.97
CA ALA A 371 3.43 -18.55 7.87
C ALA A 371 2.97 -17.16 8.36
N LEU A 372 2.45 -17.11 9.58
CA LEU A 372 1.80 -15.95 10.18
C LEU A 372 2.29 -15.70 11.59
N GLY A 373 2.32 -14.42 12.01
CA GLY A 373 2.67 -14.02 13.36
C GLY A 373 1.77 -12.89 13.89
N VAL A 374 1.52 -12.90 15.19
CA VAL A 374 0.83 -11.81 15.89
C VAL A 374 1.85 -10.80 16.36
N VAL A 375 1.69 -9.55 15.95
CA VAL A 375 2.53 -8.46 16.44
C VAL A 375 2.11 -8.04 17.83
N THR A 376 3.06 -8.06 18.78
CA THR A 376 2.80 -7.68 20.18
C THR A 376 2.91 -6.18 20.40
N SER A 377 3.88 -5.55 19.73
CA SER A 377 4.14 -4.11 19.80
C SER A 377 4.96 -3.67 18.58
N ILE A 378 4.90 -2.38 18.27
CA ILE A 378 5.81 -1.75 17.32
C ILE A 378 6.95 -1.14 18.13
N ALA A 379 8.20 -1.45 17.76
CA ALA A 379 9.36 -1.11 18.58
C ALA A 379 9.61 0.39 18.66
N GLY A 380 9.90 0.85 19.86
CA GLY A 380 10.50 2.16 20.09
C GLY A 380 11.98 2.17 19.70
N SER A 381 12.50 3.33 19.34
CA SER A 381 13.88 3.52 18.88
C SER A 381 14.54 4.70 19.58
N ILE A 382 15.80 4.53 20.01
CA ILE A 382 16.70 5.65 20.35
C ILE A 382 17.86 5.64 19.38
N ARG A 383 17.99 6.74 18.60
CA ARG A 383 19.11 6.93 17.68
C ARG A 383 20.01 8.05 18.18
N SER A 384 21.30 7.79 18.13
CA SER A 384 22.34 8.73 18.57
C SER A 384 23.54 8.74 17.65
N VAL A 385 24.25 9.84 17.64
CA VAL A 385 25.60 9.96 17.09
C VAL A 385 26.56 10.05 18.26
N VAL A 386 27.59 9.21 18.23
CA VAL A 386 28.66 9.17 19.23
C VAL A 386 29.95 9.68 18.59
N SER A 387 30.53 10.72 19.17
CA SER A 387 31.84 11.26 18.75
C SER A 387 32.90 10.80 19.74
N VAL A 388 33.90 10.12 19.25
CA VAL A 388 35.08 9.66 20.02
C VAL A 388 36.27 10.53 19.65
N THR A 389 36.89 11.18 20.63
CA THR A 389 38.01 12.09 20.43
C THR A 389 39.25 11.57 21.16
N GLY A 390 40.36 11.45 20.43
CA GLY A 390 41.66 11.03 20.89
C GLY A 390 42.74 12.00 20.48
N SER A 391 43.93 11.48 20.09
CA SER A 391 45.06 12.29 19.62
C SER A 391 45.62 11.71 18.34
N ALA A 392 45.62 12.50 17.27
CA ALA A 392 46.27 12.12 16.03
C ALA A 392 47.80 12.07 16.23
N GLY A 393 48.43 11.13 15.56
CA GLY A 393 49.89 10.98 15.65
C GLY A 393 50.45 10.08 14.55
N HIS A 394 51.76 10.08 14.39
CA HIS A 394 52.43 9.24 13.41
C HIS A 394 52.37 7.75 13.82
N SER A 395 51.85 6.89 12.95
CA SER A 395 51.56 5.47 13.27
C SER A 395 52.81 4.65 13.60
N GLY A 396 54.01 5.03 13.12
CA GLY A 396 55.25 4.34 13.34
C GLY A 396 56.11 4.87 14.52
N THR A 397 55.82 6.08 15.02
CA THR A 397 56.67 6.72 16.05
C THR A 397 56.06 6.81 17.43
N VAL A 398 54.71 6.73 17.54
CA VAL A 398 54.03 6.76 18.82
C VAL A 398 53.88 5.33 19.35
N PRO A 399 54.52 5.00 20.52
CA PRO A 399 54.41 3.68 21.15
C PRO A 399 52.94 3.32 21.50
N MET A 400 52.59 2.03 21.44
CA MET A 400 51.21 1.56 21.63
C MET A 400 50.58 2.04 22.94
N HIS A 401 51.33 2.04 24.06
CA HIS A 401 50.83 2.43 25.39
C HIS A 401 50.62 3.94 25.58
N LEU A 402 51.10 4.77 24.65
CA LEU A 402 50.90 6.23 24.67
C LEU A 402 49.82 6.69 23.70
N ARG A 403 49.23 5.77 22.93
CA ARG A 403 48.21 6.12 21.94
C ARG A 403 46.85 6.45 22.57
N ARG A 404 46.25 7.49 22.07
CA ARG A 404 44.82 7.83 22.31
C ARG A 404 44.10 7.69 20.98
N ASP A 405 43.94 6.44 20.55
CA ASP A 405 43.39 6.06 19.23
C ASP A 405 41.87 6.01 19.28
N ALA A 406 41.23 6.99 18.63
CA ALA A 406 39.79 7.12 18.60
C ALA A 406 39.10 5.96 17.88
N ALA A 407 39.71 5.41 16.80
CA ALA A 407 39.09 4.31 16.07
C ALA A 407 39.16 3.00 16.88
N ALA A 408 40.22 2.75 17.62
CA ALA A 408 40.30 1.60 18.53
C ALA A 408 39.23 1.68 19.66
N GLY A 409 38.97 2.89 20.17
CA GLY A 409 37.86 3.12 21.11
C GLY A 409 36.51 2.90 20.48
N ALA A 410 36.28 3.42 19.28
CA ALA A 410 35.04 3.23 18.54
C ALA A 410 34.77 1.74 18.23
N ALA A 411 35.79 0.95 17.88
CA ALA A 411 35.65 -0.50 17.67
C ALA A 411 35.17 -1.23 18.94
N GLU A 412 35.69 -0.86 20.13
CA GLU A 412 35.18 -1.42 21.39
C GLU A 412 33.74 -1.03 21.67
N ILE A 413 33.30 0.20 21.31
CA ILE A 413 31.95 0.67 21.42
C ILE A 413 31.02 -0.17 20.52
N VAL A 414 31.37 -0.43 19.27
CA VAL A 414 30.62 -1.32 18.36
C VAL A 414 30.36 -2.68 19.01
N LEU A 415 31.43 -3.31 19.54
CA LEU A 415 31.33 -4.61 20.21
C LEU A 415 30.53 -4.53 21.54
N ALA A 416 30.52 -3.39 22.22
CA ALA A 416 29.73 -3.19 23.43
C ALA A 416 28.24 -3.12 23.11
N VAL A 417 27.83 -2.42 22.05
CA VAL A 417 26.45 -2.39 21.55
C VAL A 417 25.99 -3.80 21.20
N GLU A 418 26.77 -4.53 20.40
CA GLU A 418 26.46 -5.90 20.00
C GLU A 418 26.27 -6.81 21.21
N ARG A 419 27.24 -6.86 22.13
CA ARG A 419 27.14 -7.70 23.34
C ARG A 419 25.94 -7.38 24.20
N ARG A 420 25.62 -6.08 24.39
CA ARG A 420 24.49 -5.69 25.23
C ARG A 420 23.15 -6.09 24.63
N CYS A 421 23.02 -5.96 23.32
CA CYS A 421 21.77 -6.24 22.64
C CYS A 421 21.56 -7.74 22.39
N SER A 422 22.59 -8.50 22.03
CA SER A 422 22.50 -9.95 21.80
C SER A 422 22.08 -10.75 23.03
N GLY A 423 22.29 -10.23 24.24
CA GLY A 423 21.95 -10.92 25.49
C GLY A 423 20.49 -10.74 25.96
N THR A 424 19.65 -10.01 25.23
CA THR A 424 18.30 -9.67 25.66
C THR A 424 17.29 -9.96 24.55
N PRO A 425 16.35 -10.90 24.73
CA PRO A 425 15.31 -11.18 23.74
C PRO A 425 14.50 -9.94 23.37
N GLY A 426 14.21 -9.73 22.08
CA GLY A 426 13.43 -8.60 21.58
C GLY A 426 14.14 -7.24 21.61
N LEU A 427 15.43 -7.22 21.96
CA LEU A 427 16.27 -6.03 21.90
C LEU A 427 17.22 -6.15 20.69
N VAL A 428 17.27 -5.09 19.87
CA VAL A 428 18.24 -4.99 18.78
C VAL A 428 19.04 -3.70 18.90
N GLY A 429 20.33 -3.75 18.54
CA GLY A 429 21.22 -2.60 18.54
C GLY A 429 22.18 -2.65 17.37
N THR A 430 22.30 -1.54 16.66
CA THR A 430 23.10 -1.46 15.45
C THR A 430 23.98 -0.22 15.44
N VAL A 431 25.24 -0.39 15.02
CA VAL A 431 26.12 0.70 14.60
C VAL A 431 26.15 0.71 13.08
N GLY A 432 25.30 1.50 12.45
CA GLY A 432 25.13 1.53 11.00
C GLY A 432 26.16 2.39 10.26
N GLN A 433 26.77 3.35 10.97
CA GLN A 433 27.81 4.23 10.41
C GLN A 433 29.02 4.24 11.35
N LEU A 434 30.19 4.12 10.77
CA LEU A 434 31.48 4.25 11.45
C LEU A 434 32.42 5.04 10.55
N ASN A 435 32.79 6.23 10.95
CA ASN A 435 33.58 7.15 10.13
C ASN A 435 34.82 7.67 10.88
N VAL A 436 35.95 7.75 10.18
CA VAL A 436 37.20 8.32 10.68
C VAL A 436 37.54 9.57 9.86
N PRO A 437 37.06 10.75 10.26
CA PRO A 437 37.29 11.99 9.52
C PRO A 437 38.80 12.30 9.42
N GLY A 438 39.26 12.55 8.19
CA GLY A 438 40.69 12.86 7.93
C GLY A 438 41.63 11.69 8.17
N GLY A 439 41.13 10.45 8.20
CA GLY A 439 41.95 9.24 8.41
C GLY A 439 42.97 9.03 7.26
N ALA A 440 44.18 8.57 7.62
CA ALA A 440 45.19 8.17 6.67
C ALA A 440 45.92 6.90 7.16
N ILE A 441 46.49 6.12 6.25
CA ILE A 441 47.10 4.80 6.54
C ILE A 441 48.25 4.86 7.56
N ASN A 442 48.92 6.01 7.66
CA ASN A 442 50.07 6.24 8.54
C ASN A 442 49.80 7.23 9.68
N VAL A 443 48.52 7.48 10.00
CA VAL A 443 48.08 8.40 11.06
C VAL A 443 47.21 7.66 12.07
N ILE A 444 47.51 7.81 13.36
CA ILE A 444 46.64 7.34 14.45
C ILE A 444 45.37 8.20 14.41
N PRO A 445 44.15 7.60 14.34
CA PRO A 445 42.90 8.37 14.32
C PRO A 445 42.71 9.23 15.56
N GLY A 446 42.62 10.55 15.35
CA GLY A 446 42.33 11.51 16.43
C GLY A 446 40.85 11.73 16.68
N ARG A 447 40.00 11.32 15.75
CA ARG A 447 38.52 11.40 15.86
C ARG A 447 37.88 10.24 15.15
N CYS A 448 36.76 9.75 15.71
CA CYS A 448 35.90 8.79 15.09
C CYS A 448 34.41 9.16 15.40
N GLU A 449 33.52 8.97 14.44
CA GLU A 449 32.10 9.16 14.62
C GLU A 449 31.36 7.87 14.28
N LEU A 450 30.36 7.52 15.09
CA LEU A 450 29.51 6.35 14.85
C LEU A 450 28.05 6.65 15.18
N SER A 451 27.14 5.99 14.47
CA SER A 451 25.71 6.01 14.81
C SER A 451 25.37 4.82 15.70
N VAL A 452 24.46 5.01 16.63
CA VAL A 452 23.88 3.94 17.44
C VAL A 452 22.36 4.00 17.32
N ASP A 453 21.74 2.89 16.96
CA ASP A 453 20.28 2.69 16.91
C ASP A 453 19.93 1.51 17.84
N ILE A 454 19.17 1.76 18.90
CA ILE A 454 18.73 0.73 19.85
C ILE A 454 17.20 0.70 19.81
N ARG A 455 16.62 -0.50 19.60
CA ARG A 455 15.18 -0.71 19.47
C ARG A 455 14.71 -1.85 20.35
N SER A 456 13.51 -1.68 20.91
CA SER A 456 12.79 -2.74 21.63
C SER A 456 11.28 -2.52 21.55
N GLY A 457 10.51 -3.60 21.60
CA GLY A 457 9.07 -3.56 21.79
C GLY A 457 8.62 -3.03 23.17
N GLU A 458 9.56 -2.85 24.11
CA GLU A 458 9.34 -2.32 25.45
C GLU A 458 10.31 -1.17 25.74
N ASP A 459 9.79 0.02 26.02
CA ASP A 459 10.60 1.21 26.28
C ASP A 459 11.55 1.04 27.48
N SER A 460 11.10 0.38 28.54
CA SER A 460 11.94 0.12 29.73
C SER A 460 13.18 -0.72 29.40
N VAL A 461 13.06 -1.70 28.52
CA VAL A 461 14.16 -2.55 28.06
C VAL A 461 15.12 -1.76 27.16
N ARG A 462 14.58 -0.96 26.24
CA ARG A 462 15.34 -0.06 25.36
C ARG A 462 16.15 0.96 26.16
N ASP A 463 15.51 1.63 27.12
CA ASP A 463 16.11 2.72 27.90
C ASP A 463 17.20 2.19 28.84
N ALA A 464 16.98 1.01 29.43
CA ALA A 464 18.00 0.34 30.23
C ALA A 464 19.22 -0.03 29.35
N ALA A 465 18.99 -0.60 28.15
CA ALA A 465 20.05 -0.95 27.24
C ALA A 465 20.84 0.28 26.76
N PHE A 466 20.13 1.37 26.43
CA PHE A 466 20.76 2.63 26.05
C PHE A 466 21.65 3.19 27.17
N SER A 467 21.17 3.15 28.41
CA SER A 467 21.90 3.62 29.59
C SER A 467 23.16 2.75 29.84
N ASP A 468 23.02 1.42 29.72
CA ASP A 468 24.14 0.48 29.90
C ASP A 468 25.22 0.69 28.84
N VAL A 469 24.81 0.83 27.56
CA VAL A 469 25.73 1.11 26.45
C VAL A 469 26.46 2.44 26.65
N LYS A 470 25.73 3.49 27.06
CA LYS A 470 26.32 4.79 27.32
C LYS A 470 27.37 4.74 28.44
N ALA A 471 27.04 4.08 29.56
CA ALA A 471 27.95 3.89 30.67
C ALA A 471 29.20 3.08 30.27
N GLU A 472 29.05 2.06 29.42
CA GLU A 472 30.21 1.30 28.91
C GLU A 472 31.09 2.15 27.96
N CYS A 473 30.48 3.00 27.13
CA CYS A 473 31.22 3.94 26.29
C CYS A 473 32.07 4.92 27.11
N GLU A 474 31.51 5.43 28.21
CA GLU A 474 32.23 6.29 29.16
C GLU A 474 33.41 5.55 29.78
N ARG A 475 33.24 4.29 30.24
CA ARG A 475 34.31 3.43 30.76
C ARG A 475 35.41 3.14 29.72
N ILE A 476 35.03 2.91 28.47
CA ILE A 476 36.00 2.75 27.35
C ILE A 476 36.80 4.04 27.17
N GLY A 477 36.12 5.18 27.18
CA GLY A 477 36.73 6.51 27.10
C GLY A 477 37.78 6.74 28.20
N GLU A 478 37.39 6.53 29.44
CA GLU A 478 38.28 6.66 30.61
C GLU A 478 39.51 5.75 30.52
N ARG A 479 39.30 4.45 30.27
CA ARG A 479 40.36 3.46 30.16
C ARG A 479 41.40 3.78 29.05
N ARG A 480 40.91 4.34 27.92
CA ARG A 480 41.74 4.68 26.76
C ARG A 480 42.21 6.15 26.72
N GLY A 481 41.77 6.97 27.68
CA GLY A 481 42.04 8.41 27.71
C GLY A 481 41.37 9.16 26.55
N LEU A 482 40.20 8.75 26.12
CA LEU A 482 39.44 9.32 25.03
C LEU A 482 38.27 10.18 25.55
N GLY A 483 37.93 11.24 24.81
CA GLY A 483 36.66 11.94 24.98
C GLY A 483 35.55 11.18 24.26
N VAL A 484 34.38 11.03 24.91
CA VAL A 484 33.18 10.40 24.32
C VAL A 484 32.00 11.32 24.52
N GLU A 485 31.40 11.78 23.43
CA GLU A 485 30.25 12.66 23.44
C GLU A 485 29.06 12.02 22.72
N TRP A 486 27.88 12.12 23.35
CA TRP A 486 26.62 11.61 22.81
C TRP A 486 25.71 12.74 22.37
N ARG A 487 25.17 12.62 21.15
CA ARG A 487 24.10 13.48 20.66
C ARG A 487 22.91 12.62 20.24
N LYS A 488 21.84 12.65 21.04
CA LYS A 488 20.57 11.98 20.69
C LYS A 488 20.00 12.67 19.43
N VAL A 489 19.63 11.88 18.43
CA VAL A 489 19.08 12.34 17.16
C VAL A 489 17.56 12.10 17.09
N LEU A 490 17.13 10.95 17.62
CA LEU A 490 15.73 10.54 17.59
C LEU A 490 15.40 9.72 18.83
N GLU A 491 14.20 9.90 19.34
CA GLU A 491 13.58 9.04 20.35
C GLU A 491 12.11 8.86 20.01
N ILE A 492 11.69 7.62 19.83
CA ILE A 492 10.30 7.24 19.55
C ILE A 492 9.94 6.13 20.54
N ASN A 493 8.81 6.26 21.20
CA ASN A 493 8.31 5.24 22.12
C ASN A 493 7.74 4.03 21.38
N SER A 494 7.79 2.87 22.03
CA SER A 494 7.12 1.68 21.55
C SER A 494 5.59 1.83 21.64
N VAL A 495 4.89 1.19 20.72
CA VAL A 495 3.43 1.20 20.67
C VAL A 495 2.91 -0.22 20.83
N PRO A 496 2.28 -0.58 21.95
CA PRO A 496 1.75 -1.92 22.15
C PRO A 496 0.48 -2.13 21.32
N CYS A 497 0.35 -3.31 20.71
CA CYS A 497 -0.91 -3.76 20.14
C CYS A 497 -1.88 -4.14 21.27
N ALA A 498 -3.17 -3.82 21.11
CA ALA A 498 -4.19 -4.12 22.10
C ALA A 498 -4.33 -5.64 22.34
N ASN A 499 -4.39 -6.06 23.61
CA ASN A 499 -4.46 -7.49 23.96
C ASN A 499 -5.64 -8.22 23.28
N ARG A 500 -6.81 -7.56 23.20
CA ARG A 500 -7.99 -8.16 22.54
C ARG A 500 -7.76 -8.38 21.03
N MET A 501 -7.02 -7.47 20.38
CA MET A 501 -6.68 -7.60 18.95
C MET A 501 -5.64 -8.70 18.74
N GLN A 502 -4.62 -8.76 19.61
CA GLN A 502 -3.62 -9.83 19.58
C GLN A 502 -4.26 -11.21 19.77
N GLN A 503 -5.19 -11.34 20.74
CA GLN A 503 -5.86 -12.62 21.00
C GLN A 503 -6.73 -13.03 19.82
N ARG A 504 -7.47 -12.10 19.22
CA ARG A 504 -8.30 -12.39 18.05
C ARG A 504 -7.46 -12.82 16.85
N TRP A 505 -6.33 -12.17 16.59
CA TRP A 505 -5.39 -12.63 15.57
C TRP A 505 -4.86 -14.04 15.87
N ALA A 506 -4.51 -14.33 17.12
CA ALA A 506 -4.06 -15.65 17.52
C ALA A 506 -5.12 -16.73 17.29
N ASP A 507 -6.38 -16.45 17.64
CA ASP A 507 -7.52 -17.36 17.43
C ASP A 507 -7.74 -17.59 15.92
N SER A 508 -7.67 -16.54 15.10
CA SER A 508 -7.83 -16.65 13.64
C SER A 508 -6.68 -17.41 12.98
N ILE A 509 -5.43 -17.23 13.45
CA ILE A 509 -4.29 -18.02 12.98
C ILE A 509 -4.51 -19.49 13.32
N HIS A 510 -4.87 -19.79 14.57
CA HIS A 510 -5.13 -21.16 15.01
C HIS A 510 -6.26 -21.82 14.21
N ALA A 511 -7.36 -21.11 13.98
CA ALA A 511 -8.49 -21.61 13.20
C ALA A 511 -8.11 -21.98 11.76
N VAL A 512 -7.17 -21.24 11.15
CA VAL A 512 -6.75 -21.44 9.74
C VAL A 512 -5.62 -22.43 9.59
N THR A 513 -4.66 -22.45 10.53
CA THR A 513 -3.41 -23.21 10.41
C THR A 513 -3.36 -24.44 11.31
N GLY A 514 -4.19 -24.49 12.36
CA GLY A 514 -4.18 -25.55 13.38
C GLY A 514 -3.01 -25.45 14.37
N VAL A 515 -2.20 -24.37 14.30
CA VAL A 515 -1.05 -24.16 15.21
C VAL A 515 -1.21 -22.87 16.00
N ASP A 516 -0.56 -22.83 17.16
CA ASP A 516 -0.55 -21.63 17.99
C ASP A 516 0.24 -20.51 17.31
N ALA A 517 -0.27 -19.28 17.44
CA ALA A 517 0.33 -18.12 16.80
C ALA A 517 1.70 -17.79 17.40
N TYR A 518 2.68 -17.60 16.54
CA TYR A 518 3.97 -17.00 16.91
C TYR A 518 3.76 -15.51 17.24
N ARG A 519 4.28 -15.08 18.39
CA ARG A 519 4.16 -13.70 18.87
C ARG A 519 5.51 -13.00 18.82
N LEU A 520 5.58 -11.83 18.19
CA LEU A 520 6.83 -11.08 18.01
C LEU A 520 6.56 -9.57 17.98
N PRO A 521 7.51 -8.72 18.37
CA PRO A 521 7.43 -7.29 18.13
C PRO A 521 7.76 -6.98 16.66
N SER A 522 7.24 -5.85 16.14
CA SER A 522 7.77 -5.26 14.91
C SER A 522 9.02 -4.45 15.21
N GLY A 523 10.09 -4.69 14.44
CA GLY A 523 11.29 -3.87 14.47
C GLY A 523 11.21 -2.61 13.61
N ALA A 524 10.23 -2.55 12.69
CA ALA A 524 9.97 -1.44 11.78
C ALA A 524 8.85 -0.54 12.31
N GLY A 525 8.77 0.70 11.81
CA GLY A 525 7.60 1.57 12.00
C GLY A 525 6.47 1.15 11.06
N HIS A 526 5.23 1.54 11.39
CA HIS A 526 4.04 1.28 10.58
C HIS A 526 3.01 2.38 10.79
N ASP A 527 2.09 2.57 9.87
CA ASP A 527 0.97 3.51 10.03
C ASP A 527 0.16 3.23 11.30
N ALA A 528 0.13 1.98 11.75
CA ALA A 528 -0.48 1.57 13.03
C ALA A 528 0.08 2.34 14.24
N MET A 529 1.34 2.80 14.22
CA MET A 529 1.90 3.63 15.31
C MET A 529 1.13 4.93 15.49
N VAL A 530 0.79 5.57 14.37
CA VAL A 530 0.04 6.83 14.37
C VAL A 530 -1.43 6.57 14.65
N MET A 531 -2.00 5.50 14.06
CA MET A 531 -3.39 5.12 14.30
C MET A 531 -3.67 4.76 15.76
N ALA A 532 -2.65 4.31 16.51
CA ALA A 532 -2.75 4.07 17.96
C ALA A 532 -3.08 5.33 18.79
N GLU A 533 -2.88 6.53 18.23
CA GLU A 533 -3.27 7.77 18.90
C GLU A 533 -4.79 8.02 18.90
N VAL A 534 -5.53 7.34 18.03
CA VAL A 534 -6.98 7.55 17.86
C VAL A 534 -7.82 6.31 18.11
N THR A 535 -7.22 5.11 18.11
CA THR A 535 -7.94 3.85 18.35
C THR A 535 -7.02 2.72 18.78
N GLU A 536 -7.56 1.62 19.29
CA GLU A 536 -6.78 0.40 19.53
C GLU A 536 -6.26 -0.20 18.22
N ILE A 537 -5.03 -0.71 18.27
CA ILE A 537 -4.39 -1.32 17.10
C ILE A 537 -4.14 -2.81 17.27
N GLY A 538 -4.08 -3.54 16.16
CA GLY A 538 -3.59 -4.91 16.06
C GLY A 538 -2.93 -5.16 14.72
N MET A 539 -1.88 -5.99 14.69
CA MET A 539 -1.17 -6.29 13.45
C MET A 539 -0.97 -7.79 13.26
N LEU A 540 -1.05 -8.20 12.01
CA LEU A 540 -0.72 -9.55 11.54
C LEU A 540 0.52 -9.48 10.65
N PHE A 541 1.57 -10.21 11.01
CA PHE A 541 2.72 -10.41 10.14
C PHE A 541 2.55 -11.63 9.26
N VAL A 542 3.00 -11.49 8.01
CA VAL A 542 3.08 -12.56 7.02
C VAL A 542 4.55 -12.81 6.68
N ARG A 543 4.93 -14.07 6.65
CA ARG A 543 6.31 -14.50 6.41
C ARG A 543 6.86 -13.97 5.09
N CYS A 544 8.01 -13.33 5.14
CA CYS A 544 8.80 -13.00 3.96
C CYS A 544 9.61 -14.21 3.48
N GLY A 545 9.67 -14.40 2.18
CA GLY A 545 10.61 -15.34 1.57
C GLY A 545 12.03 -14.76 1.49
N ASN A 546 12.89 -15.50 0.82
CA ASN A 546 14.26 -15.05 0.48
C ASN A 546 15.06 -14.53 1.67
N GLY A 547 15.01 -15.27 2.81
CA GLY A 547 15.73 -14.90 4.03
C GLY A 547 15.11 -13.77 4.84
N GLY A 548 13.86 -13.40 4.57
CA GLY A 548 13.17 -12.33 5.29
C GLY A 548 13.52 -10.93 4.80
N ILE A 549 14.13 -10.80 3.62
CA ILE A 549 14.57 -9.50 3.08
C ILE A 549 13.39 -8.61 2.72
N SER A 550 13.45 -7.33 3.08
CA SER A 550 12.57 -6.25 2.65
C SER A 550 13.37 -5.03 2.21
N HIS A 551 12.72 -3.95 1.72
CA HIS A 551 13.37 -2.78 1.14
C HIS A 551 14.37 -3.17 0.03
N SER A 552 14.00 -4.15 -0.80
CA SER A 552 14.86 -4.74 -1.82
C SER A 552 14.03 -5.35 -2.94
N PRO A 553 14.49 -5.30 -4.20
CA PRO A 553 13.87 -6.02 -5.31
C PRO A 553 13.81 -7.55 -5.12
N LEU A 554 14.58 -8.07 -4.16
CA LEU A 554 14.63 -9.50 -3.82
C LEU A 554 13.54 -9.93 -2.84
N GLU A 555 12.70 -9.01 -2.37
CA GLU A 555 11.55 -9.29 -1.50
C GLU A 555 10.55 -10.22 -2.19
N THR A 556 10.13 -11.26 -1.47
CA THR A 556 9.16 -12.23 -1.99
C THR A 556 8.13 -12.62 -0.93
N LEU A 557 6.94 -12.95 -1.41
CA LEU A 557 5.86 -13.53 -0.62
C LEU A 557 5.31 -14.75 -1.36
N SER A 558 5.20 -15.90 -0.69
CA SER A 558 4.61 -17.08 -1.31
C SER A 558 3.08 -16.94 -1.44
N GLU A 559 2.52 -17.50 -2.52
CA GLU A 559 1.05 -17.55 -2.70
C GLU A 559 0.36 -18.30 -1.54
N ALA A 560 1.01 -19.32 -0.99
CA ALA A 560 0.48 -20.10 0.12
C ALA A 560 0.42 -19.28 1.43
N ASP A 561 1.43 -18.44 1.70
CA ASP A 561 1.43 -17.57 2.87
C ASP A 561 0.43 -16.42 2.71
N ALA A 562 0.34 -15.84 1.51
CA ALA A 562 -0.66 -14.83 1.18
C ALA A 562 -2.10 -15.38 1.30
N ASP A 563 -2.34 -16.63 0.85
CA ASP A 563 -3.64 -17.29 0.99
C ASP A 563 -3.98 -17.58 2.46
N SER A 564 -3.00 -18.03 3.24
CA SER A 564 -3.17 -18.26 4.69
C SER A 564 -3.50 -16.95 5.42
N ALA A 565 -2.81 -15.86 5.08
CA ALA A 565 -3.08 -14.53 5.62
C ALA A 565 -4.48 -14.02 5.26
N ALA A 566 -4.90 -14.22 4.00
CA ALA A 566 -6.25 -13.83 3.57
C ALA A 566 -7.34 -14.62 4.30
N ARG A 567 -7.13 -15.92 4.53
CA ARG A 567 -8.06 -16.76 5.31
C ARG A 567 -8.11 -16.32 6.78
N ALA A 568 -6.95 -16.01 7.38
CA ALA A 568 -6.90 -15.53 8.76
C ALA A 568 -7.56 -14.16 8.90
N PHE A 569 -7.34 -13.24 7.96
CA PHE A 569 -8.01 -11.94 7.94
C PHE A 569 -9.53 -12.07 7.75
N ARG A 570 -9.96 -12.97 6.87
CA ARG A 570 -11.39 -13.27 6.70
C ARG A 570 -12.02 -13.78 8.00
N ASP A 571 -11.38 -14.74 8.66
CA ASP A 571 -11.83 -15.27 9.96
C ASP A 571 -11.88 -14.17 11.02
N PHE A 572 -10.84 -13.33 11.09
CA PHE A 572 -10.81 -12.16 11.97
C PHE A 572 -12.01 -11.25 11.75
N LEU A 573 -12.33 -10.89 10.49
CA LEU A 573 -13.48 -10.03 10.18
C LEU A 573 -14.82 -10.66 10.57
N LEU A 574 -15.01 -11.96 10.31
CA LEU A 574 -16.27 -12.65 10.57
C LEU A 574 -16.53 -12.91 12.05
N SER A 575 -15.45 -13.10 12.81
CA SER A 575 -15.51 -13.34 14.27
C SER A 575 -15.40 -12.06 15.09
N PHE A 576 -15.11 -10.91 14.46
CA PHE A 576 -14.98 -9.63 15.15
C PHE A 576 -16.34 -9.14 15.66
N THR A 577 -16.46 -8.96 16.97
CA THR A 577 -17.62 -8.37 17.63
C THR A 577 -17.28 -6.95 18.07
N PRO A 578 -18.07 -5.94 17.69
CA PRO A 578 -18.00 -4.61 18.30
C PRO A 578 -18.15 -4.73 19.83
N ALA A 579 -17.33 -3.98 20.56
CA ALA A 579 -17.38 -3.98 22.04
C ALA A 579 -18.60 -3.22 22.55
#